data_8547124a1072b038a2ccadfc770555e9
#
_entry.id   8547124a1072b038a2ccadfc770555e9
#
_cell.length_a   1.000
_cell.length_b   1.000
_cell.length_c   1.000
_cell.angle_alpha   90.00
_cell.angle_beta   90.00
_cell.angle_gamma   90.00
#
_symmetry.space_group_name_H-M   'P 1'
#
loop_
_entity.id
_entity.type
_entity.pdbx_description
1 polymer ?
#
loop_
_entity_poly.entity_id
_entity_poly.type
_entity_poly.pdbx_seq_one_letter_code
_entity_poly.pdbx_strand_id
1 'polypeptide(L)'
;MEIQLRADMQRGRFAEARRALLPIVSDTSPAAQESREFLLDRMRLGMVTLADGQPELAEPVLFETFLQLRRQGINDDATVEAGIFGESGVIFWKGEPFEQAYAYSTIAQNYAMLGQWDNARAAALNSLFLLKNFGDTTKGERKSTEDIAREAA
;
A
#
# COMPACT_ATOMS: atom_id res chain seq x y z
N MET A 1 11.92 -5.66 -16.25
CA MET A 1 11.18 -4.42 -15.94
C MET A 1 11.48 -3.91 -14.54
N GLU A 2 11.37 -4.70 -13.50
CA GLU A 2 11.62 -4.29 -12.11
C GLU A 2 13.04 -3.74 -11.86
N ILE A 3 14.06 -4.36 -12.44
CA ILE A 3 15.46 -3.90 -12.34
C ILE A 3 15.63 -2.48 -12.91
N GLN A 4 15.00 -2.20 -14.07
CA GLN A 4 15.08 -0.89 -14.69
C GLN A 4 14.32 0.16 -13.87
N LEU A 5 13.12 -0.16 -13.40
CA LEU A 5 12.33 0.69 -12.53
C LEU A 5 13.12 1.10 -11.26
N ARG A 6 13.73 0.12 -10.61
CA ARG A 6 14.55 0.35 -9.42
C ARG A 6 15.77 1.23 -9.74
N ALA A 7 16.44 0.99 -10.87
CA ALA A 7 17.56 1.79 -11.31
C ALA A 7 17.16 3.25 -11.63
N ASP A 8 15.98 3.46 -12.22
CA ASP A 8 15.46 4.79 -12.51
C ASP A 8 15.12 5.55 -11.23
N MET A 9 14.47 4.89 -10.26
CA MET A 9 14.19 5.47 -8.95
C MET A 9 15.47 5.85 -8.20
N GLN A 10 16.48 4.97 -8.15
CA GLN A 10 17.77 5.24 -7.50
C GLN A 10 18.54 6.43 -8.12
N ARG A 11 18.33 6.69 -9.40
CA ARG A 11 18.94 7.80 -10.14
C ARG A 11 18.11 9.08 -10.14
N GLY A 12 16.98 9.10 -9.43
CA GLY A 12 16.06 10.23 -9.42
C GLY A 12 15.30 10.45 -10.74
N ARG A 13 15.24 9.44 -11.61
CA ARG A 13 14.51 9.51 -12.88
C ARG A 13 13.05 9.12 -12.68
N PHE A 14 12.36 9.89 -11.85
CA PHE A 14 10.99 9.57 -11.43
C PHE A 14 9.98 9.63 -12.57
N ALA A 15 10.14 10.55 -13.51
CA ALA A 15 9.27 10.66 -14.68
C ALA A 15 9.35 9.43 -15.61
N GLU A 16 10.53 8.84 -15.79
CA GLU A 16 10.73 7.59 -16.52
C GLU A 16 10.11 6.40 -15.79
N ALA A 17 10.35 6.31 -14.51
CA ALA A 17 9.77 5.27 -13.66
C ALA A 17 8.23 5.33 -13.68
N ARG A 18 7.65 6.52 -13.60
CA ARG A 18 6.20 6.73 -13.72
C ARG A 18 5.66 6.26 -15.08
N ARG A 19 6.31 6.63 -16.19
CA ARG A 19 5.90 6.19 -17.53
C ARG A 19 5.91 4.68 -17.69
N ALA A 20 6.86 4.00 -17.04
CA ALA A 20 6.94 2.52 -17.08
C ALA A 20 5.82 1.86 -16.28
N LEU A 21 5.34 2.48 -15.19
CA LEU A 21 4.29 1.93 -14.32
C LEU A 21 2.87 2.19 -14.84
N LEU A 22 2.64 3.31 -15.53
CA LEU A 22 1.31 3.69 -16.01
C LEU A 22 0.57 2.60 -16.80
N PRO A 23 1.18 1.91 -17.80
CA PRO A 23 0.48 0.87 -18.54
C PRO A 23 0.07 -0.32 -17.65
N ILE A 24 0.90 -0.65 -16.65
CA ILE A 24 0.65 -1.77 -15.73
C ILE A 24 -0.53 -1.46 -14.83
N VAL A 25 -0.54 -0.26 -14.25
CA VAL A 25 -1.60 0.19 -13.33
C VAL A 25 -2.92 0.43 -14.07
N SER A 26 -2.88 0.72 -15.35
CA SER A 26 -4.08 0.90 -16.19
C SER A 26 -4.83 -0.39 -16.48
N ASP A 27 -4.20 -1.56 -16.27
CA ASP A 27 -4.90 -2.84 -16.36
C ASP A 27 -5.74 -3.07 -15.10
N THR A 28 -7.07 -3.04 -15.28
CA THR A 28 -8.07 -3.29 -14.24
C THR A 28 -8.86 -4.57 -14.50
N SER A 29 -8.35 -5.46 -15.35
CA SER A 29 -8.97 -6.76 -15.60
C SER A 29 -9.08 -7.59 -14.30
N PRO A 30 -10.04 -8.50 -14.20
CA PRO A 30 -10.14 -9.40 -13.04
C PRO A 30 -8.83 -10.15 -12.75
N ALA A 31 -8.16 -10.64 -13.79
CA ALA A 31 -6.88 -11.32 -13.64
C ALA A 31 -5.78 -10.41 -13.08
N ALA A 32 -5.75 -9.13 -13.47
CA ALA A 32 -4.83 -8.16 -12.88
C ALA A 32 -5.17 -7.90 -11.41
N GLN A 33 -6.45 -7.76 -11.07
CA GLN A 33 -6.91 -7.50 -9.72
C GLN A 33 -6.62 -8.64 -8.74
N GLU A 34 -6.60 -9.88 -9.21
CA GLU A 34 -6.22 -11.05 -8.42
C GLU A 34 -4.71 -11.16 -8.22
N SER A 35 -3.93 -10.39 -8.99
CA SER A 35 -2.47 -10.40 -8.87
C SER A 35 -2.02 -9.79 -7.54
N ARG A 36 -1.04 -10.44 -6.92
CA ARG A 36 -0.35 -9.93 -5.74
C ARG A 36 0.31 -8.56 -5.97
N GLU A 37 0.72 -8.30 -7.21
CA GLU A 37 1.40 -7.07 -7.60
C GLU A 37 0.42 -5.89 -7.82
N PHE A 38 -0.90 -6.16 -7.94
CA PHE A 38 -1.88 -5.14 -8.29
C PHE A 38 -1.85 -3.91 -7.39
N LEU A 39 -1.87 -4.13 -6.08
CA LEU A 39 -1.82 -3.04 -5.11
C LEU A 39 -0.41 -2.45 -4.99
N LEU A 40 0.60 -3.31 -5.07
CA LEU A 40 2.00 -2.90 -4.99
C LEU A 40 2.40 -1.96 -6.13
N ASP A 41 1.97 -2.25 -7.35
CA ASP A 41 2.28 -1.41 -8.51
C ASP A 41 1.56 -0.04 -8.44
N ARG A 42 0.35 0.01 -7.90
CA ARG A 42 -0.34 1.27 -7.60
C ARG A 42 0.40 2.09 -6.55
N MET A 43 0.87 1.43 -5.51
CA MET A 43 1.72 2.08 -4.50
C MET A 43 3.02 2.61 -5.10
N ARG A 44 3.71 1.81 -5.91
CA ARG A 44 4.94 2.21 -6.61
C ARG A 44 4.69 3.45 -7.50
N LEU A 45 3.58 3.45 -8.25
CA LEU A 45 3.20 4.60 -9.08
C LEU A 45 2.94 5.86 -8.24
N GLY A 46 2.16 5.73 -7.18
CA GLY A 46 1.89 6.85 -6.26
C GLY A 46 3.17 7.42 -5.64
N MET A 47 4.04 6.55 -5.12
CA MET A 47 5.33 6.94 -4.54
C MET A 47 6.25 7.64 -5.53
N VAL A 48 6.40 7.10 -6.73
CA VAL A 48 7.25 7.68 -7.78
C VAL A 48 6.71 9.04 -8.21
N THR A 49 5.39 9.18 -8.34
CA THR A 49 4.74 10.44 -8.72
C THR A 49 4.90 11.49 -7.60
N LEU A 50 4.80 11.06 -6.35
CA LEU A 50 5.02 11.94 -5.19
C LEU A 50 6.49 12.38 -5.10
N ALA A 51 7.44 11.47 -5.34
CA ALA A 51 8.87 11.76 -5.38
C ALA A 51 9.25 12.71 -6.54
N ASP A 52 8.48 12.70 -7.63
CA ASP A 52 8.60 13.66 -8.75
C ASP A 52 7.99 15.04 -8.41
N GLY A 53 7.54 15.23 -7.18
CA GLY A 53 6.96 16.50 -6.70
C GLY A 53 5.57 16.81 -7.26
N GLN A 54 4.80 15.79 -7.64
CA GLN A 54 3.49 15.94 -8.28
C GLN A 54 2.36 15.29 -7.44
N PRO A 55 2.07 15.85 -6.24
CA PRO A 55 1.08 15.25 -5.33
C PRO A 55 -0.33 15.20 -5.93
N GLU A 56 -0.71 16.17 -6.76
CA GLU A 56 -2.02 16.20 -7.43
C GLU A 56 -2.18 15.03 -8.43
N LEU A 57 -1.10 14.63 -9.09
CA LEU A 57 -1.10 13.48 -9.99
C LEU A 57 -0.99 12.15 -9.23
N ALA A 58 -0.42 12.15 -8.04
CA ALA A 58 -0.35 10.97 -7.19
C ALA A 58 -1.69 10.67 -6.49
N GLU A 59 -2.50 11.69 -6.22
CA GLU A 59 -3.74 11.58 -5.45
C GLU A 59 -4.70 10.50 -5.98
N PRO A 60 -5.06 10.44 -7.27
CA PRO A 60 -6.04 9.46 -7.74
C PRO A 60 -5.62 8.01 -7.48
N VAL A 61 -4.37 7.64 -7.79
CA VAL A 61 -3.88 6.28 -7.60
C VAL A 61 -3.70 5.94 -6.12
N LEU A 62 -3.29 6.89 -5.30
CA LEU A 62 -3.17 6.71 -3.85
C LEU A 62 -4.55 6.64 -3.17
N PHE A 63 -5.54 7.37 -3.67
CA PHE A 63 -6.91 7.27 -3.18
C PHE A 63 -7.53 5.91 -3.53
N GLU A 64 -7.34 5.41 -4.75
CA GLU A 64 -7.74 4.03 -5.11
C GLU A 64 -7.07 3.00 -4.20
N THR A 65 -5.78 3.16 -3.95
CA THR A 65 -5.03 2.30 -3.02
C THR A 65 -5.64 2.34 -1.62
N PHE A 66 -5.97 3.53 -1.11
CA PHE A 66 -6.65 3.70 0.17
C PHE A 66 -7.98 2.97 0.23
N LEU A 67 -8.81 3.08 -0.82
CA LEU A 67 -10.08 2.38 -0.89
C LEU A 67 -9.90 0.86 -0.89
N GLN A 68 -8.90 0.35 -1.61
CA GLN A 68 -8.61 -1.09 -1.64
C GLN A 68 -8.12 -1.60 -0.27
N LEU A 69 -7.27 -0.86 0.41
CA LEU A 69 -6.79 -1.21 1.77
C LEU A 69 -7.95 -1.25 2.78
N ARG A 70 -8.97 -0.41 2.61
CA ARG A 70 -10.15 -0.38 3.50
C ARG A 70 -11.19 -1.44 3.20
N ARG A 71 -11.21 -2.04 2.02
CA ARG A 71 -12.15 -3.13 1.72
C ARG A 71 -11.89 -4.29 2.67
N GLN A 72 -12.97 -4.95 3.09
CA GLN A 72 -12.86 -6.23 3.78
C GLN A 72 -12.21 -7.22 2.81
N GLY A 73 -11.05 -7.66 3.08
CA GLY A 73 -10.28 -8.56 2.24
C GLY A 73 -9.09 -9.05 3.02
N ILE A 74 -8.65 -10.15 2.61
CA ILE A 74 -7.95 -11.23 3.20
C ILE A 74 -6.50 -10.87 3.48
N ASN A 75 -6.16 -10.75 4.75
CA ASN A 75 -4.87 -11.14 5.30
C ASN A 75 -5.08 -11.94 6.59
N ASP A 76 -6.28 -12.47 6.80
CA ASP A 76 -6.62 -13.30 7.95
C ASP A 76 -7.11 -14.66 7.42
N ASP A 77 -6.53 -15.75 7.91
CA ASP A 77 -6.86 -17.11 7.46
C ASP A 77 -8.37 -17.42 7.54
N ALA A 78 -9.06 -16.83 8.52
CA ALA A 78 -10.51 -16.93 8.66
C ALA A 78 -11.29 -16.22 7.54
N THR A 79 -10.71 -15.19 6.94
CA THR A 79 -11.32 -14.42 5.85
C THR A 79 -11.08 -15.09 4.49
N VAL A 80 -10.00 -15.87 4.35
CA VAL A 80 -9.74 -16.70 3.15
C VAL A 80 -10.86 -17.73 2.97
N GLU A 81 -11.26 -18.40 4.05
CA GLU A 81 -12.39 -19.34 4.01
C GLU A 81 -13.73 -18.67 3.76
N ALA A 82 -13.97 -17.47 4.32
CA ALA A 82 -15.20 -16.70 4.08
C ALA A 82 -15.23 -16.01 2.71
N GLY A 83 -14.08 -15.62 2.15
CA GLY A 83 -13.97 -14.99 0.84
C GLY A 83 -14.32 -15.90 -0.33
N ILE A 84 -14.26 -17.23 -0.15
CA ILE A 84 -14.69 -18.22 -1.14
C ILE A 84 -16.21 -18.09 -1.43
N PHE A 85 -16.98 -17.50 -0.51
CA PHE A 85 -18.44 -17.36 -0.62
C PHE A 85 -18.93 -15.91 -0.74
N GLY A 86 -18.03 -14.92 -0.89
CA GLY A 86 -18.40 -13.50 -1.05
C GLY A 86 -18.94 -13.18 -2.44
N GLU A 87 -19.98 -12.36 -2.52
CA GLU A 87 -20.71 -12.00 -3.75
C GLU A 87 -19.88 -11.34 -4.86
N SER A 88 -18.63 -10.93 -4.63
CA SER A 88 -17.80 -10.27 -5.66
C SER A 88 -16.70 -11.15 -6.27
N GLY A 89 -16.42 -12.33 -5.74
CA GLY A 89 -15.48 -13.30 -6.33
C GLY A 89 -14.02 -12.87 -6.51
N VAL A 90 -13.68 -11.62 -6.24
CA VAL A 90 -12.33 -11.08 -6.42
C VAL A 90 -11.64 -10.92 -5.06
N ILE A 91 -10.59 -11.68 -4.88
CA ILE A 91 -9.75 -11.64 -3.67
C ILE A 91 -8.61 -10.65 -3.91
N PHE A 92 -8.63 -9.50 -3.23
CA PHE A 92 -7.53 -8.55 -3.28
C PHE A 92 -6.47 -8.89 -2.23
N TRP A 93 -5.25 -9.10 -2.66
CA TRP A 93 -4.12 -9.17 -1.75
C TRP A 93 -3.71 -7.76 -1.30
N LYS A 94 -3.69 -7.52 0.02
CA LYS A 94 -3.43 -6.18 0.59
C LYS A 94 -1.98 -5.93 1.01
N GLY A 95 -1.14 -6.93 0.88
CA GLY A 95 0.21 -6.87 1.43
C GLY A 95 0.29 -7.24 2.92
N GLU A 96 1.51 -7.40 3.39
CA GLU A 96 1.79 -7.62 4.80
C GLU A 96 1.43 -6.38 5.64
N PRO A 97 1.17 -6.51 6.94
CA PRO A 97 0.78 -5.38 7.78
C PRO A 97 1.73 -4.19 7.72
N PHE A 98 3.05 -4.42 7.64
CA PHE A 98 4.03 -3.35 7.50
C PHE A 98 3.97 -2.66 6.13
N GLU A 99 3.67 -3.40 5.06
CA GLU A 99 3.48 -2.85 3.72
C GLU A 99 2.22 -1.98 3.67
N GLN A 100 1.14 -2.43 4.31
CA GLN A 100 -0.07 -1.64 4.47
C GLN A 100 0.17 -0.37 5.30
N ALA A 101 0.93 -0.46 6.39
CA ALA A 101 1.30 0.69 7.20
C ALA A 101 2.11 1.71 6.39
N TYR A 102 3.05 1.23 5.59
CA TYR A 102 3.83 2.07 4.69
C TYR A 102 2.97 2.73 3.62
N ALA A 103 2.00 2.00 3.05
CA ALA A 103 1.01 2.54 2.12
C ALA A 103 0.23 3.70 2.74
N TYR A 104 -0.33 3.51 3.91
CA TYR A 104 -1.05 4.56 4.63
C TYR A 104 -0.17 5.77 4.98
N SER A 105 1.10 5.54 5.32
CA SER A 105 2.06 6.63 5.55
C SER A 105 2.30 7.47 4.30
N THR A 106 2.46 6.82 3.13
CA THR A 106 2.63 7.51 1.84
C THR A 106 1.38 8.30 1.46
N ILE A 107 0.19 7.73 1.68
CA ILE A 107 -1.09 8.40 1.46
C ILE A 107 -1.22 9.63 2.38
N ALA A 108 -0.83 9.51 3.64
CA ALA A 108 -0.83 10.63 4.58
C ALA A 108 0.10 11.77 4.13
N GLN A 109 1.30 11.43 3.63
CA GLN A 109 2.22 12.42 3.08
C GLN A 109 1.63 13.14 1.87
N ASN A 110 1.00 12.42 0.94
CA ASN A 110 0.34 13.03 -0.20
C ASN A 110 -0.74 14.02 0.21
N TYR A 111 -1.64 13.62 1.12
CA TYR A 111 -2.68 14.51 1.63
C TYR A 111 -2.10 15.74 2.35
N ALA A 112 -1.02 15.57 3.11
CA ALA A 112 -0.35 16.70 3.76
C ALA A 112 0.23 17.69 2.74
N MET A 113 0.85 17.20 1.65
CA MET A 113 1.36 18.03 0.57
C MET A 113 0.25 18.79 -0.17
N LEU A 114 -0.96 18.21 -0.24
CA LEU A 114 -2.17 18.84 -0.79
C LEU A 114 -2.89 19.77 0.20
N GLY A 115 -2.40 19.91 1.43
CA GLY A 115 -3.04 20.70 2.47
C GLY A 115 -4.31 20.06 3.06
N GLN A 116 -4.58 18.80 2.76
CA GLN A 116 -5.75 18.05 3.24
C GLN A 116 -5.46 17.40 4.60
N TRP A 117 -5.31 18.24 5.64
CA TRP A 117 -4.79 17.83 6.95
C TRP A 117 -5.64 16.77 7.67
N ASP A 118 -6.96 16.82 7.55
CA ASP A 118 -7.85 15.83 8.17
C ASP A 118 -7.68 14.44 7.52
N ASN A 119 -7.57 14.39 6.19
CA ASN A 119 -7.31 13.18 5.46
C ASN A 119 -5.91 12.64 5.76
N ALA A 120 -4.91 13.51 5.83
CA ALA A 120 -3.54 13.16 6.21
C ALA A 120 -3.50 12.51 7.60
N ARG A 121 -4.18 13.13 8.58
CA ARG A 121 -4.29 12.61 9.95
C ARG A 121 -4.98 11.26 9.99
N ALA A 122 -6.10 11.09 9.26
CA ALA A 122 -6.83 9.82 9.23
C ALA A 122 -5.96 8.68 8.65
N ALA A 123 -5.25 8.94 7.55
CA ALA A 123 -4.34 7.97 6.97
C ALA A 123 -3.17 7.65 7.90
N ALA A 124 -2.55 8.65 8.53
CA ALA A 124 -1.46 8.44 9.48
C ALA A 124 -1.89 7.61 10.70
N LEU A 125 -3.11 7.80 11.20
CA LEU A 125 -3.66 6.99 12.30
C LEU A 125 -3.86 5.53 11.88
N ASN A 126 -4.29 5.27 10.64
CA ASN A 126 -4.37 3.89 10.12
C ASN A 126 -2.99 3.23 10.04
N SER A 127 -1.97 3.96 9.58
CA SER A 127 -0.59 3.48 9.57
C SER A 127 -0.12 3.11 10.98
N LEU A 128 -0.29 4.03 11.93
CA LEU A 128 0.11 3.82 13.32
C LEU A 128 -0.64 2.65 13.98
N PHE A 129 -1.93 2.48 13.69
CA PHE A 129 -2.72 1.37 14.19
C PHE A 129 -2.15 0.03 13.70
N LEU A 130 -1.80 -0.08 12.43
CA LEU A 130 -1.20 -1.30 11.88
C LEU A 130 0.15 -1.59 12.55
N LEU A 131 1.02 -0.61 12.69
CA LEU A 131 2.33 -0.77 13.35
C LEU A 131 2.22 -1.22 14.81
N LYS A 132 1.19 -0.77 15.52
CA LYS A 132 0.99 -1.12 16.93
C LYS A 132 0.34 -2.48 17.15
N ASN A 133 -0.54 -2.90 16.25
CA ASN A 133 -1.38 -4.07 16.47
C ASN A 133 -0.92 -5.32 15.72
N PHE A 134 -0.01 -5.18 14.75
CA PHE A 134 0.56 -6.31 14.03
C PHE A 134 2.01 -6.52 14.46
N GLY A 135 2.20 -7.36 15.48
CA GLY A 135 3.50 -7.84 15.89
C GLY A 135 3.81 -9.21 15.30
N ASP A 136 5.00 -9.71 15.62
CA ASP A 136 5.42 -11.05 15.27
C ASP A 136 4.57 -12.10 16.02
N THR A 137 3.94 -13.01 15.28
CA THR A 137 3.13 -14.10 15.83
C THR A 137 3.94 -15.36 16.15
N THR A 138 5.25 -15.31 16.03
CA THR A 138 6.11 -16.42 16.44
C THR A 138 5.93 -16.70 17.92
N LYS A 139 5.33 -17.83 18.26
CA LYS A 139 5.02 -18.37 19.61
C LYS A 139 3.66 -18.04 20.20
N GLY A 140 2.66 -17.65 19.40
CA GLY A 140 1.30 -17.42 19.90
C GLY A 140 1.11 -16.15 20.74
N GLU A 141 2.14 -15.32 20.91
CA GLU A 141 2.05 -14.00 21.50
C GLU A 141 2.20 -12.94 20.40
N ARG A 142 1.19 -12.10 20.22
CA ARG A 142 1.28 -10.92 19.34
C ARG A 142 2.16 -9.88 20.03
N LYS A 143 3.37 -9.71 19.55
CA LYS A 143 4.22 -8.57 19.92
C LYS A 143 3.97 -7.42 18.95
N SER A 144 3.87 -6.20 19.47
CA SER A 144 3.78 -5.03 18.59
C SER A 144 5.12 -4.80 17.89
N THR A 145 5.09 -4.13 16.75
CA THR A 145 6.32 -3.75 16.03
C THR A 145 7.23 -2.86 16.90
N GLU A 146 6.62 -2.07 17.82
CA GLU A 146 7.35 -1.26 18.81
C GLU A 146 8.09 -2.14 19.83
N ASP A 147 7.47 -3.24 20.27
CA ASP A 147 8.09 -4.18 21.23
C ASP A 147 9.27 -4.90 20.59
N ILE A 148 9.13 -5.30 19.32
CA ILE A 148 10.23 -5.92 18.55
C ILE A 148 11.40 -4.92 18.38
N ALA A 149 11.11 -3.66 18.07
CA ALA A 149 12.13 -2.63 17.94
C ALA A 149 12.86 -2.34 19.26
N ARG A 150 12.17 -2.40 20.41
CA ARG A 150 12.78 -2.25 21.75
C ARG A 150 13.65 -3.41 22.16
N GLU A 151 13.31 -4.64 21.75
CA GLU A 151 14.11 -5.82 22.04
C GLU A 151 15.38 -5.90 21.19
N ALA A 152 15.42 -5.19 20.04
CA ALA A 152 16.57 -5.15 19.12
C ALA A 152 17.56 -4.01 19.43
N ALA A 153 17.25 -3.13 20.38
CA ALA A 153 18.08 -1.99 20.78
C ALA A 153 18.86 -2.29 22.06
#